data_abc0ecfed760cbdc6c68bf0a4bafb5ac
#
_entry.id   abc0ecfed760cbdc6c68bf0a4bafb5ac
#
_cell.length_a   1.000
_cell.length_b   1.000
_cell.length_c   1.000
_cell.angle_alpha   90.00
_cell.angle_beta   90.00
_cell.angle_gamma   90.00
#
_symmetry.space_group_name_H-M   'P 1'
#
loop_
_entity.id
_entity.type
_entity.pdbx_description
1 polymer ?
#
loop_
_entity_poly.entity_id
_entity_poly.type
_entity_poly.pdbx_seq_one_letter_code
_entity_poly.pdbx_strand_id
1 'polypeptide(L)'
;MDITVSPIEKSQIEFSVTVPFEEFEPSVKRAALLISEERDFEGFRKGRAPYEIVKKEIGEHRIYERAADVAVRRTYPDALQTALARTRKEPEKNRTPIGHPEITITKLAPGNELLYKAKISLLPEVRLPDYAKIAASTQRKEKKDIVVTDAEISRAIDWLRESRTKEIAVERPAQDGDAVEIDFEIRSGSVLIDGGNSHNHPLVIGQKKFIPGFEDHLIGMAAGEKKEFTLVVPESWHDENIRGKTLDVRASLKRVRERAVPDFTYEFARALGQFDTKEKLIENVRQGLTQERKEKERERIRMQIIKNIATSATIDIPDLLIEAELDKMFTELKSGIEQMGMKWDEYLANIKKTVAELRTDWRTEADTRARVALTLREIAARELIELTELPYQLSR
;
A
#
# COMPACT_ATOMS: atom_id res chain seq x y z
N MET A 1 -14.37 33.89 28.51
CA MET A 1 -13.47 33.19 27.53
C MET A 1 -13.37 34.03 26.27
N ASP A 2 -12.14 34.37 25.83
CA ASP A 2 -11.86 35.08 24.59
C ASP A 2 -11.21 34.15 23.56
N ILE A 3 -11.59 34.31 22.26
CA ILE A 3 -11.11 33.44 21.19
C ILE A 3 -10.61 34.31 20.05
N THR A 4 -9.37 34.11 19.64
CA THR A 4 -8.76 34.74 18.46
C THR A 4 -8.51 33.66 17.42
N VAL A 5 -8.98 33.85 16.18
CA VAL A 5 -8.90 32.87 15.10
C VAL A 5 -7.95 33.34 14.03
N SER A 6 -7.01 32.48 13.64
CA SER A 6 -6.09 32.72 12.51
C SER A 6 -6.78 32.38 11.18
N PRO A 7 -6.28 32.93 10.06
CA PRO A 7 -6.74 32.52 8.73
C PRO A 7 -6.55 31.01 8.51
N ILE A 8 -7.48 30.42 7.74
CA ILE A 8 -7.36 29.01 7.36
C ILE A 8 -6.27 28.85 6.31
N GLU A 9 -5.30 27.99 6.59
CA GLU A 9 -4.25 27.60 5.67
C GLU A 9 -4.17 26.07 5.59
N LYS A 10 -3.95 25.53 4.40
CA LYS A 10 -3.89 24.07 4.16
C LYS A 10 -5.04 23.29 4.81
N SER A 11 -6.26 23.83 4.69
CA SER A 11 -7.45 23.27 5.34
C SER A 11 -7.27 23.02 6.84
N GLN A 12 -6.52 23.85 7.55
CA GLN A 12 -6.34 23.82 8.99
C GLN A 12 -6.79 25.13 9.60
N ILE A 13 -7.42 25.06 10.75
CA ILE A 13 -7.78 26.24 11.55
C ILE A 13 -6.96 26.23 12.83
N GLU A 14 -6.32 27.37 13.11
CA GLU A 14 -5.65 27.62 14.40
C GLU A 14 -6.40 28.72 15.12
N PHE A 15 -6.63 28.54 16.41
CA PHE A 15 -7.23 29.56 17.27
C PHE A 15 -6.61 29.55 18.65
N SER A 16 -6.51 30.74 19.23
CA SER A 16 -6.03 30.93 20.60
C SER A 16 -7.23 31.19 21.51
N VAL A 17 -7.21 30.57 22.67
CA VAL A 17 -8.25 30.70 23.69
C VAL A 17 -7.63 31.26 24.96
N THR A 18 -8.21 32.33 25.46
CA THR A 18 -7.90 32.90 26.76
C THR A 18 -9.05 32.59 27.71
N VAL A 19 -8.76 31.81 28.77
CA VAL A 19 -9.70 31.48 29.82
C VAL A 19 -9.34 32.33 31.04
N PRO A 20 -10.16 33.34 31.41
CA PRO A 20 -9.93 34.18 32.58
C PRO A 20 -9.82 33.33 33.84
N PHE A 21 -9.06 33.83 34.84
CA PHE A 21 -8.81 33.05 36.06
C PHE A 21 -10.10 32.64 36.78
N GLU A 22 -11.11 33.51 36.81
CA GLU A 22 -12.42 33.21 37.41
C GLU A 22 -13.10 31.99 36.78
N GLU A 23 -12.94 31.80 35.45
CA GLU A 23 -13.47 30.64 34.74
C GLU A 23 -12.52 29.43 34.86
N PHE A 24 -11.20 29.64 35.11
CA PHE A 24 -10.22 28.60 35.25
C PHE A 24 -10.14 28.00 36.65
N GLU A 25 -10.39 28.80 37.69
CA GLU A 25 -10.33 28.38 39.11
C GLU A 25 -11.14 27.11 39.45
N PRO A 26 -12.36 26.92 38.93
CA PRO A 26 -13.11 25.67 39.14
C PRO A 26 -12.37 24.44 38.60
N SER A 27 -11.61 24.59 37.53
CA SER A 27 -10.80 23.49 36.97
C SER A 27 -9.57 23.18 37.85
N VAL A 28 -9.00 24.21 38.51
CA VAL A 28 -7.92 24.02 39.49
C VAL A 28 -8.42 23.23 40.71
N LYS A 29 -9.58 23.57 41.23
CA LYS A 29 -10.22 22.84 42.35
C LYS A 29 -10.55 21.40 41.95
N ARG A 30 -11.08 21.19 40.73
CA ARG A 30 -11.38 19.85 40.21
C ARG A 30 -10.11 19.01 39.98
N ALA A 31 -9.03 19.60 39.50
CA ALA A 31 -7.76 18.93 39.31
C ALA A 31 -7.16 18.43 40.63
N ALA A 32 -7.19 19.27 41.68
CA ALA A 32 -6.75 18.86 43.03
C ALA A 32 -7.55 17.67 43.54
N LEU A 33 -8.87 17.69 43.32
CA LEU A 33 -9.77 16.57 43.70
C LEU A 33 -9.37 15.29 42.92
N LEU A 34 -9.19 15.35 41.60
CA LEU A 34 -8.79 14.22 40.79
C LEU A 34 -7.45 13.64 41.24
N ILE A 35 -6.48 14.50 41.54
CA ILE A 35 -5.18 14.06 42.10
C ILE A 35 -5.39 13.35 43.44
N SER A 36 -6.30 13.84 44.29
CA SER A 36 -6.58 13.20 45.57
C SER A 36 -7.33 11.86 45.44
N GLU A 37 -8.02 11.63 44.32
CA GLU A 37 -8.63 10.35 43.96
C GLU A 37 -7.59 9.32 43.43
N GLU A 38 -6.55 9.81 42.71
CA GLU A 38 -5.53 8.99 42.09
C GLU A 38 -4.39 8.58 43.06
N ARG A 39 -4.15 9.35 44.15
CA ARG A 39 -3.06 9.14 45.12
C ARG A 39 -3.56 9.07 46.53
N ASP A 40 -2.79 8.37 47.36
CA ASP A 40 -3.00 8.34 48.81
C ASP A 40 -2.32 9.55 49.45
N PHE A 41 -3.05 10.21 50.37
CA PHE A 41 -2.55 11.33 51.17
C PHE A 41 -2.66 10.93 52.66
N GLU A 42 -1.58 11.10 53.42
CA GLU A 42 -1.54 10.70 54.80
C GLU A 42 -2.62 11.41 55.62
N GLY A 43 -3.41 10.64 56.38
CA GLY A 43 -4.51 11.15 57.19
C GLY A 43 -5.81 11.43 56.40
N PHE A 44 -5.89 11.17 55.09
CA PHE A 44 -7.08 11.42 54.30
C PHE A 44 -7.49 10.20 53.46
N ARG A 45 -8.79 9.98 53.38
CA ARG A 45 -9.37 8.99 52.43
C ARG A 45 -9.24 9.52 51.03
N LYS A 46 -9.01 8.62 50.04
CA LYS A 46 -8.99 8.94 48.62
C LYS A 46 -10.12 9.88 48.19
N GLY A 47 -9.77 10.95 47.48
CA GLY A 47 -10.70 11.96 47.02
C GLY A 47 -11.20 12.93 48.14
N ARG A 48 -10.60 12.95 49.33
CA ARG A 48 -10.98 13.80 50.45
C ARG A 48 -9.87 14.72 50.95
N ALA A 49 -8.64 14.65 50.38
CA ALA A 49 -7.59 15.57 50.76
C ALA A 49 -7.96 17.02 50.33
N PRO A 50 -7.88 18.00 51.26
CA PRO A 50 -8.09 19.40 50.95
C PRO A 50 -7.08 19.94 49.97
N TYR A 51 -7.42 21.00 49.23
CA TYR A 51 -6.52 21.64 48.21
C TYR A 51 -5.13 21.96 48.78
N GLU A 52 -5.09 22.53 49.99
CA GLU A 52 -3.82 22.94 50.65
C GLU A 52 -2.90 21.74 50.91
N ILE A 53 -3.44 20.59 51.26
CA ILE A 53 -2.66 19.37 51.46
C ILE A 53 -2.15 18.84 50.15
N VAL A 54 -2.98 18.78 49.15
CA VAL A 54 -2.57 18.36 47.76
C VAL A 54 -1.47 19.30 47.23
N LYS A 55 -1.66 20.60 47.42
CA LYS A 55 -0.67 21.64 47.03
C LYS A 55 0.68 21.45 47.73
N LYS A 56 0.65 21.17 49.03
CA LYS A 56 1.87 20.97 49.84
C LYS A 56 2.67 19.73 49.41
N GLU A 57 1.97 18.63 49.10
CA GLU A 57 2.64 17.36 48.76
C GLU A 57 3.02 17.21 47.32
N ILE A 58 2.16 17.69 46.41
CA ILE A 58 2.33 17.48 44.96
C ILE A 58 3.00 18.69 44.31
N GLY A 59 2.85 19.85 44.88
CA GLY A 59 3.27 21.12 44.32
C GLY A 59 2.19 21.78 43.45
N GLU A 60 2.14 23.10 43.51
CA GLU A 60 1.11 23.90 42.81
C GLU A 60 1.21 23.74 41.30
N HIS A 61 2.41 23.63 40.74
CA HIS A 61 2.63 23.50 39.30
C HIS A 61 1.92 22.27 38.70
N ARG A 62 2.04 21.10 39.34
CA ARG A 62 1.38 19.86 38.89
C ARG A 62 -0.15 19.95 38.98
N ILE A 63 -0.68 20.68 39.97
CA ILE A 63 -2.14 20.91 40.06
C ILE A 63 -2.58 21.75 38.86
N TYR A 64 -1.81 22.80 38.52
CA TYR A 64 -2.13 23.67 37.39
C TYR A 64 -1.98 22.98 36.03
N GLU A 65 -1.00 22.13 35.84
CA GLU A 65 -0.90 21.28 34.63
C GLU A 65 -2.13 20.40 34.44
N ARG A 66 -2.54 19.70 35.52
CA ARG A 66 -3.76 18.89 35.50
C ARG A 66 -5.02 19.73 35.31
N ALA A 67 -5.06 20.91 35.87
CA ALA A 67 -6.16 21.87 35.72
C ALA A 67 -6.28 22.39 34.30
N ALA A 68 -5.15 22.59 33.62
CA ALA A 68 -5.15 22.99 32.22
C ALA A 68 -5.81 21.93 31.34
N ASP A 69 -5.50 20.64 31.53
CA ASP A 69 -6.18 19.53 30.83
C ASP A 69 -7.69 19.53 31.06
N VAL A 70 -8.11 19.72 32.33
CA VAL A 70 -9.53 19.79 32.68
C VAL A 70 -10.21 20.99 32.04
N ALA A 71 -9.56 22.17 32.05
CA ALA A 71 -10.11 23.38 31.49
C ALA A 71 -10.20 23.29 29.94
N VAL A 72 -9.15 22.78 29.29
CA VAL A 72 -9.13 22.58 27.83
C VAL A 72 -10.26 21.66 27.40
N ARG A 73 -10.42 20.50 28.02
CA ARG A 73 -11.51 19.55 27.69
C ARG A 73 -12.90 20.18 27.82
N ARG A 74 -13.07 21.08 28.77
CA ARG A 74 -14.35 21.79 29.00
C ARG A 74 -14.58 22.88 27.97
N THR A 75 -13.54 23.67 27.64
CA THR A 75 -13.68 24.90 26.85
C THR A 75 -13.47 24.71 25.36
N TYR A 76 -12.73 23.67 24.95
CA TYR A 76 -12.39 23.42 23.55
C TYR A 76 -13.62 23.25 22.63
N PRO A 77 -14.68 22.48 23.00
CA PRO A 77 -15.84 22.30 22.11
C PRO A 77 -16.51 23.62 21.74
N ASP A 78 -16.75 24.48 22.71
CA ASP A 78 -17.36 25.80 22.50
C ASP A 78 -16.44 26.75 21.73
N ALA A 79 -15.14 26.69 22.04
CA ALA A 79 -14.13 27.46 21.35
C ALA A 79 -14.05 27.07 19.86
N LEU A 80 -14.07 25.78 19.56
CA LEU A 80 -14.08 25.26 18.19
C LEU A 80 -15.33 25.72 17.44
N GLN A 81 -16.50 25.59 18.02
CA GLN A 81 -17.75 26.05 17.38
C GLN A 81 -17.68 27.55 17.05
N THR A 82 -17.20 28.35 18.01
CA THR A 82 -17.03 29.80 17.80
C THR A 82 -16.01 30.10 16.71
N ALA A 83 -14.88 29.41 16.70
CA ALA A 83 -13.83 29.57 15.68
C ALA A 83 -14.37 29.21 14.28
N LEU A 84 -15.08 28.09 14.15
CA LEU A 84 -15.71 27.69 12.90
C LEU A 84 -16.75 28.72 12.43
N ALA A 85 -17.59 29.24 13.34
CA ALA A 85 -18.57 30.27 13.00
C ALA A 85 -17.93 31.56 12.48
N ARG A 86 -16.84 32.02 13.10
CA ARG A 86 -16.11 33.24 12.70
C ARG A 86 -15.40 33.11 11.34
N THR A 87 -15.07 31.89 10.91
CA THR A 87 -14.39 31.65 9.62
C THR A 87 -15.35 31.32 8.48
N ARG A 88 -16.66 31.25 8.71
CA ARG A 88 -17.66 31.03 7.67
C ARG A 88 -17.72 32.26 6.73
N LYS A 89 -17.32 32.08 5.50
CA LYS A 89 -17.50 33.10 4.43
C LYS A 89 -18.85 32.95 3.71
N GLU A 90 -19.45 31.75 3.73
CA GLU A 90 -20.74 31.44 3.13
C GLU A 90 -21.59 30.58 4.11
N PRO A 91 -22.89 30.87 4.28
CA PRO A 91 -23.72 30.22 5.29
C PRO A 91 -23.97 28.70 5.07
N GLU A 92 -23.77 28.21 3.85
CA GLU A 92 -24.16 26.83 3.47
C GLU A 92 -23.04 25.79 3.58
N LYS A 93 -21.76 26.22 3.77
CA LYS A 93 -20.64 25.27 3.80
C LYS A 93 -20.29 24.86 5.24
N ASN A 94 -20.72 23.68 5.62
CA ASN A 94 -20.30 23.04 6.88
C ASN A 94 -18.82 22.63 6.79
N ARG A 95 -17.99 23.32 7.56
CA ARG A 95 -16.60 22.94 7.77
C ARG A 95 -16.55 21.84 8.81
N THR A 96 -16.26 20.62 8.37
CA THR A 96 -16.20 19.46 9.24
C THR A 96 -14.79 19.27 9.75
N PRO A 97 -14.56 19.36 11.08
CA PRO A 97 -13.29 19.01 11.69
C PRO A 97 -12.96 17.54 11.47
N ILE A 98 -11.69 17.23 11.24
CA ILE A 98 -11.18 15.86 11.06
C ILE A 98 -9.97 15.63 11.96
N GLY A 99 -9.84 14.40 12.47
CA GLY A 99 -8.75 14.02 13.36
C GLY A 99 -8.86 14.63 14.76
N HIS A 100 -7.74 14.61 15.48
CA HIS A 100 -7.64 15.17 16.83
C HIS A 100 -6.99 16.54 16.79
N PRO A 101 -7.40 17.47 17.67
CA PRO A 101 -6.76 18.78 17.76
C PRO A 101 -5.35 18.67 18.36
N GLU A 102 -4.41 19.44 17.82
CA GLU A 102 -3.14 19.72 18.46
C GLU A 102 -3.35 20.88 19.43
N ILE A 103 -3.12 20.65 20.74
CA ILE A 103 -3.30 21.67 21.78
C ILE A 103 -1.95 22.00 22.39
N THR A 104 -1.65 23.30 22.41
CA THR A 104 -0.43 23.83 23.00
C THR A 104 -0.79 24.86 24.07
N ILE A 105 -0.41 24.62 25.33
CA ILE A 105 -0.56 25.58 26.39
C ILE A 105 0.53 26.65 26.24
N THR A 106 0.13 27.89 26.06
CA THR A 106 1.05 29.02 25.83
C THR A 106 1.27 29.86 27.10
N LYS A 107 0.34 29.86 28.05
CA LYS A 107 0.49 30.52 29.34
C LYS A 107 -0.24 29.74 30.42
N LEU A 108 0.50 29.40 31.44
CA LEU A 108 -0.02 28.71 32.65
C LEU A 108 0.78 29.16 33.86
N ALA A 109 0.13 29.94 34.74
CA ALA A 109 0.75 30.36 35.97
C ALA A 109 -0.31 30.49 37.07
N PRO A 110 0.02 30.22 38.36
CA PRO A 110 -0.89 30.34 39.48
C PRO A 110 -1.52 31.73 39.57
N GLY A 111 -2.82 31.79 39.78
CA GLY A 111 -3.57 33.04 39.91
C GLY A 111 -3.74 33.81 38.59
N ASN A 112 -3.28 33.28 37.48
CA ASN A 112 -3.41 33.92 36.18
C ASN A 112 -4.41 33.17 35.27
N GLU A 113 -4.75 33.83 34.16
CA GLU A 113 -5.52 33.24 33.09
C GLU A 113 -4.75 32.06 32.41
N LEU A 114 -5.50 31.10 31.89
CA LEU A 114 -4.97 30.03 31.04
C LEU A 114 -5.06 30.47 29.57
N LEU A 115 -3.93 30.42 28.84
CA LEU A 115 -3.91 30.59 27.41
C LEU A 115 -3.47 29.27 26.75
N TYR A 116 -4.25 28.83 25.76
CA TYR A 116 -3.86 27.73 24.92
C TYR A 116 -4.17 28.01 23.44
N LYS A 117 -3.42 27.37 22.56
CA LYS A 117 -3.67 27.32 21.14
C LYS A 117 -4.21 25.93 20.78
N ALA A 118 -5.16 25.91 19.88
CA ALA A 118 -5.69 24.69 19.29
C ALA A 118 -5.60 24.78 17.78
N LYS A 119 -5.05 23.72 17.16
CA LYS A 119 -4.96 23.58 15.71
C LYS A 119 -5.68 22.30 15.32
N ILE A 120 -6.60 22.38 14.37
CA ILE A 120 -7.34 21.23 13.88
C ILE A 120 -7.49 21.25 12.38
N SER A 121 -7.37 20.09 11.76
CA SER A 121 -7.62 19.91 10.33
C SER A 121 -9.10 19.90 10.02
N LEU A 122 -9.47 20.46 8.90
CA LEU A 122 -10.82 20.48 8.36
C LEU A 122 -10.87 19.61 7.11
N LEU A 123 -12.02 19.04 6.83
CA LEU A 123 -12.26 18.39 5.56
C LEU A 123 -12.10 19.44 4.44
N PRO A 124 -11.18 19.22 3.48
CA PRO A 124 -10.88 20.21 2.46
C PRO A 124 -12.06 20.43 1.52
N GLU A 125 -12.22 21.66 1.10
CA GLU A 125 -13.18 22.02 0.04
C GLU A 125 -12.59 21.57 -1.31
N VAL A 126 -13.40 20.84 -2.07
CA VAL A 126 -13.04 20.40 -3.42
C VAL A 126 -13.73 21.27 -4.47
N ARG A 127 -12.95 21.97 -5.27
CA ARG A 127 -13.48 22.70 -6.43
C ARG A 127 -13.26 21.87 -7.68
N LEU A 128 -14.35 21.27 -8.16
CA LEU A 128 -14.33 20.44 -9.35
C LEU A 128 -14.15 21.27 -10.63
N PRO A 129 -13.30 20.81 -11.56
CA PRO A 129 -13.28 21.34 -12.92
C PRO A 129 -14.51 20.87 -13.69
N ASP A 130 -14.60 21.23 -14.97
CA ASP A 130 -15.55 20.59 -15.90
C ASP A 130 -15.11 19.14 -16.20
N TYR A 131 -15.41 18.24 -15.26
CA TYR A 131 -14.98 16.85 -15.30
C TYR A 131 -15.60 16.07 -16.47
N ALA A 132 -16.81 16.43 -16.94
CA ALA A 132 -17.43 15.80 -18.10
C ALA A 132 -16.60 16.07 -19.37
N LYS A 133 -16.18 17.32 -19.56
CA LYS A 133 -15.34 17.72 -20.70
C LYS A 133 -13.94 17.07 -20.61
N ILE A 134 -13.35 17.00 -19.43
CA ILE A 134 -12.05 16.32 -19.22
C ILE A 134 -12.19 14.84 -19.55
N ALA A 135 -13.23 14.15 -19.05
CA ALA A 135 -13.49 12.75 -19.35
C ALA A 135 -13.62 12.49 -20.85
N ALA A 136 -14.46 13.25 -21.53
CA ALA A 136 -14.66 13.11 -22.97
C ALA A 136 -13.39 13.38 -23.79
N SER A 137 -12.59 14.37 -23.40
CA SER A 137 -11.33 14.68 -24.08
C SER A 137 -10.25 13.62 -23.83
N THR A 138 -10.13 13.12 -22.60
CA THR A 138 -9.20 12.06 -22.25
C THR A 138 -9.55 10.76 -22.97
N GLN A 139 -10.82 10.37 -22.97
CA GLN A 139 -11.28 9.17 -23.67
C GLN A 139 -10.95 9.21 -25.16
N ARG A 140 -11.10 10.37 -25.83
CA ARG A 140 -10.75 10.52 -27.24
C ARG A 140 -9.25 10.47 -27.51
N LYS A 141 -8.44 11.09 -26.64
CA LYS A 141 -6.98 11.15 -26.81
C LYS A 141 -6.29 9.84 -26.47
N GLU A 142 -6.76 9.16 -25.45
CA GLU A 142 -6.10 7.99 -24.88
C GLU A 142 -6.55 6.67 -25.49
N LYS A 143 -7.66 6.65 -26.25
CA LYS A 143 -8.17 5.45 -26.88
C LYS A 143 -7.15 4.87 -27.86
N LYS A 144 -6.75 3.63 -27.65
CA LYS A 144 -5.87 2.86 -28.54
C LYS A 144 -6.66 1.79 -29.26
N ASP A 145 -6.27 1.51 -30.50
CA ASP A 145 -6.83 0.39 -31.24
C ASP A 145 -6.35 -0.92 -30.63
N ILE A 146 -7.28 -1.83 -30.44
CA ILE A 146 -7.01 -3.15 -29.85
C ILE A 146 -6.82 -4.14 -30.99
N VAL A 147 -5.57 -4.55 -31.18
CA VAL A 147 -5.21 -5.54 -32.18
C VAL A 147 -4.62 -6.75 -31.48
N VAL A 148 -5.17 -7.94 -31.73
CA VAL A 148 -4.61 -9.22 -31.30
C VAL A 148 -3.94 -9.84 -32.52
N THR A 149 -2.65 -10.10 -32.41
CA THR A 149 -1.84 -10.67 -33.49
C THR A 149 -1.96 -12.20 -33.52
N ASP A 150 -1.73 -12.81 -34.69
CA ASP A 150 -1.73 -14.28 -34.82
C ASP A 150 -0.61 -14.92 -33.99
N ALA A 151 0.51 -14.23 -33.83
CA ALA A 151 1.59 -14.68 -32.93
C ALA A 151 1.17 -14.80 -31.46
N GLU A 152 0.28 -13.93 -31.00
CA GLU A 152 -0.25 -14.00 -29.61
C GLU A 152 -1.27 -15.12 -29.48
N ILE A 153 -2.08 -15.33 -30.49
CA ILE A 153 -3.00 -16.46 -30.53
C ILE A 153 -2.22 -17.78 -30.53
N SER A 154 -1.17 -17.89 -31.33
CA SER A 154 -0.30 -19.08 -31.33
C SER A 154 0.30 -19.33 -29.96
N ARG A 155 0.85 -18.32 -29.32
CA ARG A 155 1.40 -18.43 -27.95
C ARG A 155 0.36 -18.88 -26.93
N ALA A 156 -0.87 -18.36 -27.03
CA ALA A 156 -1.95 -18.77 -26.15
C ALA A 156 -2.36 -20.24 -26.39
N ILE A 157 -2.40 -20.67 -27.63
CA ILE A 157 -2.66 -22.08 -27.98
C ILE A 157 -1.52 -22.98 -27.51
N ASP A 158 -0.27 -22.58 -27.69
CA ASP A 158 0.89 -23.33 -27.19
C ASP A 158 0.87 -23.45 -25.67
N TRP A 159 0.52 -22.37 -24.96
CA TRP A 159 0.31 -22.42 -23.51
C TRP A 159 -0.80 -23.42 -23.11
N LEU A 160 -1.93 -23.46 -23.86
CA LEU A 160 -2.98 -24.45 -23.63
C LEU A 160 -2.50 -25.87 -23.86
N ARG A 161 -1.67 -26.11 -24.88
CA ARG A 161 -1.06 -27.41 -25.16
C ARG A 161 -0.10 -27.82 -24.04
N GLU A 162 0.77 -26.91 -23.63
CA GLU A 162 1.70 -27.11 -22.51
C GLU A 162 0.96 -27.43 -21.19
N SER A 163 -0.16 -26.75 -20.90
CA SER A 163 -0.95 -27.00 -19.72
C SER A 163 -1.64 -28.40 -19.71
N ARG A 164 -1.69 -29.05 -20.85
CA ARG A 164 -2.28 -30.42 -21.03
C ARG A 164 -1.21 -31.47 -21.32
N THR A 165 0.06 -31.11 -21.17
CA THR A 165 1.18 -32.04 -21.30
C THR A 165 1.03 -33.20 -20.32
N LYS A 166 1.20 -34.41 -20.81
CA LYS A 166 1.30 -35.60 -19.98
C LYS A 166 2.76 -35.95 -19.76
N GLU A 167 3.13 -36.22 -18.54
CA GLU A 167 4.47 -36.66 -18.16
C GLU A 167 4.46 -38.16 -17.87
N ILE A 168 5.29 -38.90 -18.56
CA ILE A 168 5.42 -40.34 -18.43
C ILE A 168 6.84 -40.64 -17.98
N ALA A 169 7.01 -41.35 -16.85
CA ALA A 169 8.34 -41.75 -16.40
C ALA A 169 8.98 -42.72 -17.39
N VAL A 170 10.24 -42.49 -17.73
CA VAL A 170 11.01 -43.30 -18.67
C VAL A 170 12.36 -43.67 -18.06
N GLU A 171 12.87 -44.87 -18.46
CA GLU A 171 14.17 -45.37 -17.97
C GLU A 171 15.34 -45.13 -18.99
N ARG A 172 15.08 -44.38 -20.04
CA ARG A 172 16.11 -43.98 -21.00
C ARG A 172 16.87 -42.74 -20.53
N PRO A 173 18.08 -42.47 -21.09
CA PRO A 173 18.77 -41.19 -20.89
C PRO A 173 17.90 -39.99 -21.28
N ALA A 174 18.09 -38.88 -20.57
CA ALA A 174 17.36 -37.65 -20.77
C ALA A 174 17.63 -37.05 -22.17
N GLN A 175 16.57 -36.53 -22.77
CA GLN A 175 16.57 -35.90 -24.07
C GLN A 175 16.03 -34.46 -23.98
N ASP A 176 16.28 -33.71 -25.06
CA ASP A 176 15.67 -32.38 -25.19
C ASP A 176 14.12 -32.48 -25.13
N GLY A 177 13.48 -31.59 -24.37
CA GLY A 177 12.05 -31.61 -24.14
C GLY A 177 11.59 -32.42 -22.94
N ASP A 178 12.42 -33.28 -22.34
CA ASP A 178 12.06 -34.07 -21.17
C ASP A 178 11.94 -33.20 -19.90
N ALA A 179 11.00 -33.56 -19.03
CA ALA A 179 10.96 -33.05 -17.66
C ALA A 179 11.86 -33.90 -16.78
N VAL A 180 12.75 -33.25 -16.08
CA VAL A 180 13.70 -33.94 -15.19
C VAL A 180 13.59 -33.38 -13.77
N GLU A 181 13.94 -34.23 -12.80
CA GLU A 181 14.08 -33.85 -11.41
C GLU A 181 15.55 -34.01 -11.03
N ILE A 182 16.18 -32.92 -10.59
CA ILE A 182 17.62 -32.86 -10.34
C ILE A 182 17.94 -32.36 -8.95
N ASP A 183 19.04 -32.86 -8.36
CA ASP A 183 19.76 -32.16 -7.32
C ASP A 183 20.91 -31.43 -7.96
N PHE A 184 21.17 -30.20 -7.56
CA PHE A 184 22.34 -29.50 -8.03
C PHE A 184 23.00 -28.66 -6.94
N GLU A 185 24.29 -28.46 -7.12
CA GLU A 185 25.12 -27.55 -6.33
C GLU A 185 25.99 -26.73 -7.29
N ILE A 186 25.91 -25.39 -7.18
CA ILE A 186 26.64 -24.46 -8.06
C ILE A 186 27.53 -23.58 -7.20
N ARG A 187 28.81 -23.54 -7.54
CA ARG A 187 29.85 -22.77 -6.84
C ARG A 187 30.56 -21.82 -7.77
N SER A 188 31.03 -20.71 -7.23
CA SER A 188 32.03 -19.86 -7.87
C SER A 188 33.35 -20.04 -7.13
N GLY A 189 34.24 -20.86 -7.68
CA GLY A 189 35.42 -21.39 -6.98
C GLY A 189 34.97 -22.24 -5.76
N SER A 190 35.41 -21.89 -4.54
CA SER A 190 35.03 -22.63 -3.33
C SER A 190 33.74 -22.15 -2.68
N VAL A 191 33.11 -21.07 -3.16
CA VAL A 191 31.96 -20.42 -2.51
C VAL A 191 30.66 -20.84 -3.21
N LEU A 192 29.69 -21.34 -2.44
CA LEU A 192 28.35 -21.61 -2.92
C LEU A 192 27.68 -20.28 -3.32
N ILE A 193 27.09 -20.23 -4.51
CA ILE A 193 26.34 -19.03 -4.93
C ILE A 193 24.96 -18.99 -4.23
N ASP A 194 24.39 -17.81 -4.13
CA ASP A 194 23.03 -17.66 -3.58
C ASP A 194 22.02 -18.40 -4.48
N GLY A 195 21.15 -19.23 -3.88
CA GLY A 195 20.27 -20.14 -4.63
C GLY A 195 20.98 -21.27 -5.38
N GLY A 196 22.29 -21.43 -5.22
CA GLY A 196 23.11 -22.43 -5.93
C GLY A 196 22.98 -23.85 -5.42
N ASN A 197 22.08 -24.16 -4.50
CA ASN A 197 21.82 -25.52 -4.05
C ASN A 197 20.32 -25.80 -4.00
N SER A 198 19.91 -26.90 -4.65
CA SER A 198 18.53 -27.34 -4.62
C SER A 198 18.43 -28.85 -4.71
N HIS A 199 17.42 -29.42 -4.04
CA HIS A 199 17.07 -30.82 -4.09
C HIS A 199 15.73 -31.03 -4.78
N ASN A 200 15.63 -32.09 -5.60
CA ASN A 200 14.44 -32.44 -6.36
C ASN A 200 13.89 -31.26 -7.21
N HIS A 201 14.80 -30.48 -7.77
CA HIS A 201 14.43 -29.33 -8.59
C HIS A 201 13.82 -29.78 -9.92
N PRO A 202 12.56 -29.37 -10.23
CA PRO A 202 11.95 -29.70 -11.51
C PRO A 202 12.48 -28.80 -12.61
N LEU A 203 12.91 -29.38 -13.72
CA LEU A 203 13.44 -28.67 -14.88
C LEU A 203 12.93 -29.35 -16.16
N VAL A 204 12.65 -28.56 -17.20
CA VAL A 204 12.39 -29.06 -18.55
C VAL A 204 13.57 -28.71 -19.43
N ILE A 205 14.23 -29.73 -19.96
CA ILE A 205 15.42 -29.55 -20.82
C ILE A 205 14.99 -28.84 -22.11
N GLY A 206 15.77 -27.85 -22.55
CA GLY A 206 15.53 -27.08 -23.77
C GLY A 206 14.69 -25.82 -23.59
N GLN A 207 14.07 -25.57 -22.42
CA GLN A 207 13.32 -24.34 -22.17
C GLN A 207 14.20 -23.11 -21.92
N LYS A 208 15.49 -23.31 -21.68
CA LYS A 208 16.49 -22.23 -21.45
C LYS A 208 16.10 -21.27 -20.31
N LYS A 209 15.45 -21.82 -19.30
CA LYS A 209 15.02 -21.09 -18.11
C LYS A 209 16.07 -21.04 -17.00
N PHE A 210 17.11 -21.86 -17.16
CA PHE A 210 18.23 -21.96 -16.23
C PHE A 210 19.47 -21.24 -16.77
N ILE A 211 20.60 -21.31 -16.07
CA ILE A 211 21.86 -20.70 -16.51
C ILE A 211 22.20 -21.27 -17.91
N PRO A 212 22.54 -20.43 -18.90
CA PRO A 212 22.83 -20.88 -20.26
C PRO A 212 23.88 -21.99 -20.28
N GLY A 213 23.59 -23.07 -21.02
CA GLY A 213 24.43 -24.26 -21.12
C GLY A 213 24.21 -25.30 -20.02
N PHE A 214 23.51 -24.98 -18.93
CA PHE A 214 23.23 -25.95 -17.87
C PHE A 214 22.39 -27.14 -18.36
N GLU A 215 21.30 -26.85 -19.07
CA GLU A 215 20.37 -27.87 -19.58
C GLU A 215 21.02 -28.78 -20.57
N ASP A 216 21.97 -28.29 -21.41
CA ASP A 216 22.69 -29.07 -22.41
C ASP A 216 23.53 -30.18 -21.77
N HIS A 217 24.06 -29.97 -20.56
CA HIS A 217 24.84 -30.96 -19.83
C HIS A 217 24.00 -32.09 -19.25
N LEU A 218 22.69 -31.91 -19.12
CA LEU A 218 21.77 -32.94 -18.64
C LEU A 218 21.35 -33.92 -19.76
N ILE A 219 21.44 -33.50 -21.02
CA ILE A 219 21.13 -34.35 -22.15
C ILE A 219 22.08 -35.56 -22.15
N GLY A 220 21.49 -36.76 -22.28
CA GLY A 220 22.20 -38.05 -22.26
C GLY A 220 22.46 -38.64 -20.89
N MET A 221 22.15 -37.92 -19.79
CA MET A 221 22.29 -38.48 -18.44
C MET A 221 21.16 -39.45 -18.15
N ALA A 222 21.47 -40.56 -17.48
CA ALA A 222 20.49 -41.50 -16.96
C ALA A 222 20.04 -41.14 -15.54
N ALA A 223 18.86 -41.64 -15.14
CA ALA A 223 18.37 -41.51 -13.76
C ALA A 223 19.38 -42.14 -12.77
N GLY A 224 19.73 -41.41 -11.71
CA GLY A 224 20.74 -41.79 -10.72
C GLY A 224 22.16 -41.30 -11.07
N GLU A 225 22.43 -40.84 -12.28
CA GLU A 225 23.74 -40.37 -12.71
C GLU A 225 24.07 -39.01 -12.08
N LYS A 226 25.39 -38.84 -11.80
CA LYS A 226 25.97 -37.58 -11.33
C LYS A 226 26.96 -37.05 -12.33
N LYS A 227 26.97 -35.76 -12.57
CA LYS A 227 27.88 -35.09 -13.48
C LYS A 227 28.43 -33.83 -12.87
N GLU A 228 29.71 -33.60 -13.04
CA GLU A 228 30.38 -32.35 -12.70
C GLU A 228 30.78 -31.64 -13.98
N PHE A 229 30.53 -30.36 -14.09
CA PHE A 229 30.84 -29.56 -15.25
C PHE A 229 31.00 -28.09 -14.89
N THR A 230 31.56 -27.32 -15.80
CA THR A 230 31.84 -25.91 -15.61
C THR A 230 31.01 -25.10 -16.60
N LEU A 231 30.45 -24.00 -16.16
CA LEU A 231 29.68 -23.06 -16.99
C LEU A 231 30.30 -21.68 -16.94
N VAL A 232 30.35 -21.01 -18.08
CA VAL A 232 30.71 -19.60 -18.16
C VAL A 232 29.42 -18.79 -18.33
N VAL A 233 29.10 -17.98 -17.33
CA VAL A 233 27.88 -17.14 -17.35
C VAL A 233 28.11 -15.95 -18.28
N PRO A 234 27.21 -15.67 -19.22
CA PRO A 234 27.35 -14.51 -20.10
C PRO A 234 27.39 -13.18 -19.35
N GLU A 235 28.12 -12.21 -19.85
CA GLU A 235 28.14 -10.82 -19.31
C GLU A 235 26.78 -10.13 -19.36
N SER A 236 25.89 -10.58 -20.23
CA SER A 236 24.51 -10.08 -20.35
C SER A 236 23.53 -10.71 -19.36
N TRP A 237 23.99 -11.59 -18.46
CA TRP A 237 23.14 -12.24 -17.49
C TRP A 237 22.58 -11.25 -16.47
N HIS A 238 21.32 -11.42 -16.06
CA HIS A 238 20.61 -10.47 -15.20
C HIS A 238 21.16 -10.40 -13.77
N ASP A 239 21.78 -11.47 -13.26
CA ASP A 239 22.34 -11.50 -11.91
C ASP A 239 23.80 -11.01 -11.92
N GLU A 240 23.99 -9.83 -11.33
CA GLU A 240 25.30 -9.17 -11.21
C GLU A 240 26.33 -9.96 -10.41
N ASN A 241 25.87 -10.82 -9.48
CA ASN A 241 26.75 -11.57 -8.61
C ASN A 241 27.47 -12.71 -9.35
N ILE A 242 26.90 -13.22 -10.44
CA ILE A 242 27.44 -14.37 -11.17
C ILE A 242 27.77 -14.11 -12.64
N ARG A 243 27.30 -13.00 -13.23
CA ARG A 243 27.60 -12.66 -14.64
C ARG A 243 29.11 -12.59 -14.90
N GLY A 244 29.54 -13.09 -16.05
CA GLY A 244 30.94 -13.15 -16.45
C GLY A 244 31.80 -14.16 -15.67
N LYS A 245 31.24 -14.81 -14.64
CA LYS A 245 31.99 -15.77 -13.82
C LYS A 245 31.91 -17.17 -14.37
N THR A 246 32.96 -17.94 -14.07
CA THR A 246 32.98 -19.38 -14.27
C THR A 246 32.41 -20.06 -13.02
N LEU A 247 31.43 -20.92 -13.22
CA LEU A 247 30.74 -21.65 -12.16
C LEU A 247 31.05 -23.15 -12.28
N ASP A 248 31.35 -23.76 -11.15
CA ASP A 248 31.47 -25.20 -11.01
C ASP A 248 30.12 -25.77 -10.58
N VAL A 249 29.64 -26.74 -11.36
CA VAL A 249 28.31 -27.35 -11.15
C VAL A 249 28.48 -28.82 -10.87
N ARG A 250 27.77 -29.29 -9.83
CA ARG A 250 27.50 -30.70 -9.58
C ARG A 250 26.00 -30.93 -9.73
N ALA A 251 25.63 -31.78 -10.67
CA ALA A 251 24.25 -32.14 -10.91
C ALA A 251 24.03 -33.64 -10.71
N SER A 252 22.92 -34.04 -10.12
CA SER A 252 22.49 -35.42 -9.99
C SER A 252 21.08 -35.55 -10.55
N LEU A 253 20.92 -36.32 -11.62
CA LEU A 253 19.63 -36.58 -12.24
C LEU A 253 18.87 -37.62 -11.43
N LYS A 254 17.70 -37.31 -10.93
CA LYS A 254 16.88 -38.21 -10.11
C LYS A 254 15.87 -38.99 -10.93
N ARG A 255 15.18 -38.27 -11.80
CA ARG A 255 14.09 -38.84 -12.60
C ARG A 255 14.07 -38.21 -13.97
N VAL A 256 13.67 -38.99 -14.96
CA VAL A 256 13.38 -38.51 -16.31
C VAL A 256 11.93 -38.85 -16.63
N ARG A 257 11.21 -37.85 -17.14
CA ARG A 257 9.85 -37.98 -17.62
C ARG A 257 9.75 -37.44 -19.03
N GLU A 258 9.30 -38.25 -19.92
CA GLU A 258 8.97 -37.84 -21.27
C GLU A 258 7.72 -36.96 -21.23
N ARG A 259 7.81 -35.78 -21.87
CA ARG A 259 6.69 -34.86 -21.98
C ARG A 259 5.99 -35.06 -23.31
N ALA A 260 4.79 -35.60 -23.26
CA ALA A 260 3.91 -35.72 -24.41
C ALA A 260 3.04 -34.45 -24.51
N VAL A 261 3.53 -33.40 -25.18
CA VAL A 261 2.74 -32.21 -25.50
C VAL A 261 1.75 -32.57 -26.60
N PRO A 262 0.44 -32.46 -26.37
CA PRO A 262 -0.55 -32.84 -27.37
C PRO A 262 -0.42 -31.95 -28.61
N ASP A 263 -0.54 -32.54 -29.79
CA ASP A 263 -0.59 -31.82 -31.03
C ASP A 263 -1.88 -30.97 -31.14
N PHE A 264 -1.78 -29.84 -31.83
CA PHE A 264 -2.94 -28.99 -32.09
C PHE A 264 -3.84 -29.63 -33.16
N THR A 265 -4.64 -30.61 -32.73
CA THR A 265 -5.59 -31.38 -33.55
C THR A 265 -7.04 -31.01 -33.25
N TYR A 266 -7.97 -31.55 -34.04
CA TYR A 266 -9.39 -31.45 -33.74
C TYR A 266 -9.75 -32.09 -32.38
N GLU A 267 -9.16 -33.25 -32.10
CA GLU A 267 -9.35 -33.96 -30.84
C GLU A 267 -8.90 -33.13 -29.64
N PHE A 268 -7.80 -32.44 -29.79
CA PHE A 268 -7.31 -31.49 -28.76
C PHE A 268 -8.31 -30.33 -28.53
N ALA A 269 -8.81 -29.73 -29.61
CA ALA A 269 -9.79 -28.66 -29.51
C ALA A 269 -11.08 -29.14 -28.80
N ARG A 270 -11.56 -30.33 -29.16
CA ARG A 270 -12.73 -30.96 -28.55
C ARG A 270 -12.51 -31.31 -27.07
N ALA A 271 -11.29 -31.66 -26.67
CA ALA A 271 -10.95 -31.95 -25.27
C ALA A 271 -10.91 -30.71 -24.38
N LEU A 272 -10.74 -29.52 -24.95
CA LEU A 272 -10.77 -28.24 -24.24
C LEU A 272 -12.19 -27.68 -24.04
N GLY A 273 -13.15 -28.12 -24.86
CA GLY A 273 -14.53 -27.65 -24.81
C GLY A 273 -15.35 -28.10 -26.01
N GLN A 274 -16.53 -27.52 -26.19
CA GLN A 274 -17.40 -27.84 -27.33
C GLN A 274 -16.95 -27.13 -28.62
N PHE A 275 -15.71 -27.39 -29.04
CA PHE A 275 -15.15 -26.83 -30.28
C PHE A 275 -15.18 -27.89 -31.37
N ASP A 276 -16.05 -27.70 -32.37
CA ASP A 276 -16.19 -28.65 -33.50
C ASP A 276 -15.02 -28.56 -34.51
N THR A 277 -14.19 -27.51 -34.45
CA THR A 277 -13.02 -27.34 -35.32
C THR A 277 -11.91 -26.57 -34.62
N LYS A 278 -10.69 -26.67 -35.15
CA LYS A 278 -9.52 -25.90 -34.64
C LYS A 278 -9.76 -24.40 -34.84
N GLU A 279 -10.39 -24.01 -35.93
CA GLU A 279 -10.70 -22.61 -36.27
C GLU A 279 -11.64 -21.98 -35.22
N LYS A 280 -12.62 -22.76 -34.72
CA LYS A 280 -13.50 -22.32 -33.64
C LYS A 280 -12.74 -22.09 -32.33
N LEU A 281 -11.77 -22.92 -32.01
CA LEU A 281 -10.89 -22.71 -30.85
C LEU A 281 -10.02 -21.46 -31.04
N ILE A 282 -9.39 -21.29 -32.23
CA ILE A 282 -8.60 -20.10 -32.56
C ILE A 282 -9.46 -18.83 -32.42
N GLU A 283 -10.67 -18.83 -32.96
CA GLU A 283 -11.57 -17.69 -32.86
C GLU A 283 -12.00 -17.40 -31.42
N ASN A 284 -12.26 -18.42 -30.63
CA ASN A 284 -12.56 -18.27 -29.20
C ASN A 284 -11.37 -17.65 -28.42
N VAL A 285 -10.16 -18.13 -28.66
CA VAL A 285 -8.93 -17.57 -28.07
C VAL A 285 -8.75 -16.11 -28.52
N ARG A 286 -8.97 -15.80 -29.79
CA ARG A 286 -8.91 -14.42 -30.32
C ARG A 286 -9.91 -13.52 -29.61
N GLN A 287 -11.14 -13.97 -29.44
CA GLN A 287 -12.21 -13.23 -28.74
C GLN A 287 -11.86 -13.02 -27.27
N GLY A 288 -11.36 -14.07 -26.60
CA GLY A 288 -10.90 -13.99 -25.19
C GLY A 288 -9.80 -12.94 -25.00
N LEU A 289 -8.73 -13.01 -25.79
CA LEU A 289 -7.63 -12.05 -25.75
C LEU A 289 -8.09 -10.63 -26.09
N THR A 290 -8.99 -10.49 -27.07
CA THR A 290 -9.56 -9.20 -27.45
C THR A 290 -10.39 -8.61 -26.31
N GLN A 291 -11.21 -9.42 -25.64
CA GLN A 291 -12.03 -8.97 -24.52
C GLN A 291 -11.16 -8.58 -23.33
N GLU A 292 -10.16 -9.39 -22.98
CA GLU A 292 -9.20 -9.07 -21.91
C GLU A 292 -8.49 -7.72 -22.15
N ARG A 293 -8.03 -7.49 -23.38
CA ARG A 293 -7.41 -6.22 -23.77
C ARG A 293 -8.38 -5.04 -23.72
N LYS A 294 -9.65 -5.23 -24.14
CA LYS A 294 -10.68 -4.20 -24.03
C LYS A 294 -10.91 -3.80 -22.59
N GLU A 295 -10.95 -4.76 -21.69
CA GLU A 295 -11.14 -4.50 -20.25
C GLU A 295 -9.94 -3.78 -19.65
N LYS A 296 -8.71 -4.25 -19.95
CA LYS A 296 -7.48 -3.58 -19.51
C LYS A 296 -7.39 -2.14 -20.03
N GLU A 297 -7.71 -1.92 -21.30
CA GLU A 297 -7.68 -0.58 -21.91
C GLU A 297 -8.77 0.31 -21.34
N ARG A 298 -9.97 -0.22 -21.11
CA ARG A 298 -11.07 0.50 -20.45
C ARG A 298 -10.67 0.94 -19.04
N GLU A 299 -10.04 0.05 -18.27
CA GLU A 299 -9.57 0.38 -16.92
C GLU A 299 -8.43 1.40 -16.96
N ARG A 300 -7.48 1.26 -17.88
CA ARG A 300 -6.41 2.24 -18.09
C ARG A 300 -6.95 3.64 -18.38
N ILE A 301 -7.91 3.73 -19.31
CA ILE A 301 -8.56 5.01 -19.66
C ILE A 301 -9.33 5.57 -18.46
N ARG A 302 -10.05 4.72 -17.72
CA ARG A 302 -10.79 5.12 -16.51
C ARG A 302 -9.84 5.74 -15.48
N MET A 303 -8.73 5.08 -15.19
CA MET A 303 -7.72 5.60 -14.26
C MET A 303 -7.11 6.91 -14.75
N GLN A 304 -6.85 7.04 -16.05
CA GLN A 304 -6.32 8.27 -16.62
C GLN A 304 -7.32 9.43 -16.55
N ILE A 305 -8.62 9.16 -16.79
CA ILE A 305 -9.69 10.16 -16.63
C ILE A 305 -9.73 10.66 -15.19
N ILE A 306 -9.75 9.75 -14.21
CA ILE A 306 -9.79 10.07 -12.78
C ILE A 306 -8.58 10.92 -12.39
N LYS A 307 -7.38 10.51 -12.83
CA LYS A 307 -6.13 11.23 -12.56
C LYS A 307 -6.15 12.65 -13.16
N ASN A 308 -6.61 12.80 -14.40
CA ASN A 308 -6.68 14.10 -15.06
C ASN A 308 -7.69 15.03 -14.37
N ILE A 309 -8.84 14.52 -13.93
CA ILE A 309 -9.85 15.29 -13.20
C ILE A 309 -9.28 15.72 -11.85
N ALA A 310 -8.69 14.78 -11.09
CA ALA A 310 -8.12 15.05 -9.77
C ALA A 310 -6.97 16.08 -9.82
N THR A 311 -6.10 15.98 -10.83
CA THR A 311 -5.02 16.95 -11.05
C THR A 311 -5.55 18.33 -11.40
N SER A 312 -6.68 18.43 -12.10
CA SER A 312 -7.32 19.68 -12.49
C SER A 312 -8.21 20.27 -11.40
N ALA A 313 -8.55 19.50 -10.37
CA ALA A 313 -9.32 19.97 -9.23
C ALA A 313 -8.46 20.84 -8.30
N THR A 314 -9.06 21.90 -7.74
CA THR A 314 -8.41 22.72 -6.73
C THR A 314 -8.79 22.21 -5.35
N ILE A 315 -7.82 21.66 -4.63
CA ILE A 315 -8.00 21.06 -3.31
C ILE A 315 -6.78 21.42 -2.46
N ASP A 316 -7.04 21.96 -1.29
CA ASP A 316 -6.02 22.27 -0.29
C ASP A 316 -6.01 21.13 0.76
N ILE A 317 -5.19 20.10 0.50
CA ILE A 317 -5.20 18.86 1.29
C ILE A 317 -4.37 19.05 2.56
N PRO A 318 -4.95 18.87 3.77
CA PRO A 318 -4.19 18.93 5.01
C PRO A 318 -3.24 17.74 5.14
N ASP A 319 -2.08 17.98 5.76
CA ASP A 319 -1.06 16.94 5.98
C ASP A 319 -1.61 15.68 6.68
N LEU A 320 -2.60 15.85 7.56
CA LEU A 320 -3.29 14.73 8.23
C LEU A 320 -3.82 13.68 7.24
N LEU A 321 -4.42 14.11 6.13
CA LEU A 321 -4.97 13.18 5.14
C LEU A 321 -3.86 12.52 4.31
N ILE A 322 -2.78 13.23 4.05
CA ILE A 322 -1.61 12.67 3.36
C ILE A 322 -0.94 11.60 4.24
N GLU A 323 -0.77 11.88 5.54
CA GLU A 323 -0.20 10.92 6.49
C GLU A 323 -1.09 9.68 6.66
N ALA A 324 -2.42 9.87 6.73
CA ALA A 324 -3.36 8.75 6.78
C ALA A 324 -3.30 7.87 5.53
N GLU A 325 -3.12 8.46 4.35
CA GLU A 325 -2.96 7.69 3.11
C GLU A 325 -1.60 6.97 3.07
N LEU A 326 -0.53 7.60 3.56
CA LEU A 326 0.77 6.94 3.73
C LEU A 326 0.65 5.71 4.64
N ASP A 327 0.00 5.82 5.80
CA ASP A 327 -0.20 4.70 6.72
C ASP A 327 -0.96 3.54 6.06
N LYS A 328 -1.96 3.86 5.25
CA LYS A 328 -2.70 2.87 4.46
C LYS A 328 -1.79 2.19 3.42
N MET A 329 -1.00 2.96 2.66
CA MET A 329 -0.05 2.42 1.68
C MET A 329 0.98 1.49 2.33
N PHE A 330 1.49 1.85 3.52
CA PHE A 330 2.39 1.00 4.29
C PHE A 330 1.72 -0.30 4.73
N THR A 331 0.48 -0.22 5.19
CA THR A 331 -0.30 -1.41 5.59
C THR A 331 -0.53 -2.33 4.39
N GLU A 332 -0.89 -1.78 3.23
CA GLU A 332 -1.05 -2.53 1.97
C GLU A 332 0.25 -3.23 1.56
N LEU A 333 1.38 -2.52 1.56
CA LEU A 333 2.68 -3.10 1.22
C LEU A 333 3.09 -4.20 2.20
N LYS A 334 2.99 -3.91 3.52
CA LYS A 334 3.36 -4.87 4.55
C LYS A 334 2.56 -6.16 4.43
N SER A 335 1.25 -6.08 4.26
CA SER A 335 0.38 -7.23 4.03
C SER A 335 0.78 -8.01 2.78
N GLY A 336 1.12 -7.34 1.68
CA GLY A 336 1.59 -8.01 0.46
C GLY A 336 2.91 -8.76 0.66
N ILE A 337 3.86 -8.19 1.39
CA ILE A 337 5.15 -8.80 1.70
C ILE A 337 4.97 -10.03 2.60
N GLU A 338 4.13 -9.92 3.64
CA GLU A 338 3.82 -11.03 4.55
C GLU A 338 3.14 -12.20 3.82
N GLN A 339 2.24 -11.91 2.86
CA GLN A 339 1.61 -12.93 2.02
C GLN A 339 2.61 -13.67 1.12
N MET A 340 3.70 -13.00 0.71
CA MET A 340 4.80 -13.63 -0.03
C MET A 340 5.77 -14.42 0.88
N GLY A 341 5.50 -14.49 2.19
CA GLY A 341 6.31 -15.24 3.17
C GLY A 341 7.59 -14.51 3.61
N MET A 342 7.77 -13.24 3.28
CA MET A 342 8.92 -12.44 3.66
C MET A 342 8.60 -11.58 4.88
N LYS A 343 9.58 -11.38 5.77
CA LYS A 343 9.43 -10.46 6.90
C LYS A 343 9.67 -9.02 6.49
N TRP A 344 8.95 -8.10 7.12
CA TRP A 344 9.06 -6.67 6.85
C TRP A 344 10.49 -6.12 6.97
N ASP A 345 11.21 -6.51 8.02
CA ASP A 345 12.58 -6.03 8.27
C ASP A 345 13.57 -6.57 7.23
N GLU A 346 13.38 -7.80 6.75
CA GLU A 346 14.16 -8.40 5.66
C GLU A 346 13.92 -7.66 4.34
N TYR A 347 12.67 -7.30 4.05
CA TYR A 347 12.34 -6.50 2.88
C TYR A 347 13.03 -5.13 2.91
N LEU A 348 12.95 -4.40 4.05
CA LEU A 348 13.60 -3.10 4.19
C LEU A 348 15.12 -3.19 4.02
N ALA A 349 15.74 -4.24 4.57
CA ALA A 349 17.18 -4.49 4.41
C ALA A 349 17.53 -4.74 2.93
N ASN A 350 16.72 -5.51 2.21
CA ASN A 350 16.94 -5.81 0.79
C ASN A 350 16.87 -4.57 -0.09
N ILE A 351 15.89 -3.69 0.15
CA ILE A 351 15.75 -2.43 -0.60
C ILE A 351 16.67 -1.31 -0.09
N LYS A 352 17.40 -1.54 1.00
CA LYS A 352 18.31 -0.59 1.66
C LYS A 352 17.66 0.76 1.97
N LYS A 353 16.41 0.73 2.44
CA LYS A 353 15.64 1.93 2.80
C LYS A 353 15.02 1.78 4.19
N THR A 354 14.94 2.91 4.89
CA THR A 354 14.21 3.04 6.15
C THR A 354 12.73 3.38 5.88
N VAL A 355 11.88 3.17 6.87
CA VAL A 355 10.47 3.58 6.80
C VAL A 355 10.34 5.09 6.58
N ALA A 356 11.21 5.90 7.19
CA ALA A 356 11.19 7.36 7.03
C ALA A 356 11.51 7.81 5.60
N GLU A 357 12.50 7.19 4.96
CA GLU A 357 12.83 7.45 3.56
C GLU A 357 11.70 7.03 2.63
N LEU A 358 11.10 5.87 2.85
CA LEU A 358 9.92 5.44 2.07
C LEU A 358 8.74 6.39 2.24
N ARG A 359 8.48 6.90 3.46
CA ARG A 359 7.41 7.90 3.68
C ARG A 359 7.67 9.17 2.88
N THR A 360 8.93 9.60 2.82
CA THR A 360 9.33 10.76 2.04
C THR A 360 9.13 10.53 0.55
N ASP A 361 9.57 9.38 0.04
CA ASP A 361 9.46 9.02 -1.37
C ASP A 361 7.98 8.90 -1.82
N TRP A 362 7.13 8.38 -0.96
CA TRP A 362 5.72 8.11 -1.29
C TRP A 362 4.79 9.29 -1.04
N ARG A 363 5.27 10.37 -0.42
CA ARG A 363 4.43 11.51 -0.07
C ARG A 363 3.67 12.10 -1.27
N THR A 364 4.32 12.19 -2.42
CA THR A 364 3.69 12.67 -3.67
C THR A 364 2.61 11.74 -4.17
N GLU A 365 2.82 10.42 -4.07
CA GLU A 365 1.82 9.43 -4.45
C GLU A 365 0.64 9.44 -3.47
N ALA A 366 0.90 9.58 -2.18
CA ALA A 366 -0.13 9.70 -1.16
C ALA A 366 -1.00 10.96 -1.36
N ASP A 367 -0.39 12.13 -1.69
CA ASP A 367 -1.14 13.33 -2.07
C ASP A 367 -2.03 13.06 -3.28
N THR A 368 -1.49 12.38 -4.30
CA THR A 368 -2.25 12.03 -5.51
C THR A 368 -3.43 11.12 -5.18
N ARG A 369 -3.25 10.08 -4.36
CA ARG A 369 -4.32 9.16 -3.93
C ARG A 369 -5.38 9.89 -3.10
N ALA A 370 -4.97 10.71 -2.13
CA ALA A 370 -5.88 11.52 -1.33
C ALA A 370 -6.69 12.49 -2.20
N ARG A 371 -6.05 13.15 -3.17
CA ARG A 371 -6.68 14.04 -4.14
C ARG A 371 -7.72 13.33 -4.99
N VAL A 372 -7.39 12.14 -5.50
CA VAL A 372 -8.31 11.28 -6.26
C VAL A 372 -9.53 10.91 -5.40
N ALA A 373 -9.31 10.45 -4.17
CA ALA A 373 -10.39 10.03 -3.28
C ALA A 373 -11.35 11.19 -2.95
N LEU A 374 -10.80 12.37 -2.63
CA LEU A 374 -11.60 13.57 -2.35
C LEU A 374 -12.37 14.05 -3.59
N THR A 375 -11.75 14.01 -4.76
CA THR A 375 -12.39 14.37 -6.03
C THR A 375 -13.55 13.45 -6.35
N LEU A 376 -13.36 12.12 -6.23
CA LEU A 376 -14.41 11.14 -6.47
C LEU A 376 -15.57 11.28 -5.49
N ARG A 377 -15.27 11.53 -4.22
CA ARG A 377 -16.29 11.80 -3.19
C ARG A 377 -17.15 13.00 -3.55
N GLU A 378 -16.53 14.10 -3.99
CA GLU A 378 -17.24 15.32 -4.35
C GLU A 378 -18.08 15.12 -5.63
N ILE A 379 -17.57 14.40 -6.63
CA ILE A 379 -18.33 14.02 -7.82
C ILE A 379 -19.54 13.17 -7.43
N ALA A 380 -19.34 12.14 -6.59
CA ALA A 380 -20.43 11.27 -6.16
C ALA A 380 -21.53 12.05 -5.40
N ALA A 381 -21.13 12.96 -4.52
CA ALA A 381 -22.07 13.83 -3.81
C ALA A 381 -22.85 14.73 -4.78
N ARG A 382 -22.18 15.30 -5.78
CA ARG A 382 -22.81 16.18 -6.78
C ARG A 382 -23.74 15.44 -7.72
N GLU A 383 -23.40 14.20 -8.09
CA GLU A 383 -24.20 13.34 -8.95
C GLU A 383 -25.23 12.50 -8.17
N LEU A 384 -25.38 12.73 -6.86
CA LEU A 384 -26.29 12.01 -5.97
C LEU A 384 -26.09 10.48 -6.01
N ILE A 385 -24.84 10.02 -6.15
CA ILE A 385 -24.49 8.61 -6.13
C ILE A 385 -24.25 8.18 -4.69
N GLU A 386 -25.00 7.17 -4.23
CA GLU A 386 -24.74 6.57 -2.92
C GLU A 386 -23.44 5.80 -2.95
N LEU A 387 -22.50 6.17 -2.06
CA LEU A 387 -21.25 5.45 -1.85
C LEU A 387 -21.51 4.36 -0.79
N THR A 388 -21.45 3.11 -1.19
CA THR A 388 -21.62 1.96 -0.29
C THR A 388 -20.46 1.79 0.69
N GLU A 389 -19.26 2.32 0.33
CA GLU A 389 -18.09 2.38 1.22
C GLU A 389 -17.37 3.72 1.01
N LEU A 390 -17.27 4.52 2.07
CA LEU A 390 -16.43 5.73 2.06
C LEU A 390 -14.99 5.29 2.34
N PRO A 391 -14.01 5.69 1.51
CA PRO A 391 -12.58 5.36 1.74
C PRO A 391 -12.01 5.98 3.02
N TYR A 392 -12.73 6.90 3.65
CA TYR A 392 -12.39 7.51 4.94
C TYR A 392 -13.57 7.42 5.90
N GLN A 393 -13.75 6.27 6.56
CA GLN A 393 -14.46 6.25 7.84
C GLN A 393 -13.49 6.82 8.89
N LEU A 394 -13.50 8.14 9.03
CA LEU A 394 -12.95 8.78 10.22
C LEU A 394 -13.87 8.37 11.38
N SER A 395 -13.38 7.47 12.24
CA SER A 395 -14.04 7.11 13.49
C SER A 395 -14.49 8.39 14.23
N ARG A 396 -15.78 8.44 14.57
CA ARG A 396 -16.37 9.49 15.39
C ARG A 396 -15.79 9.51 16.79
#